data_5a86a833c13509450b094f5dc59f7830
#
_entry.id   5a86a833c13509450b094f5dc59f7830
#
_cell.length_a   1.000
_cell.length_b   1.000
_cell.length_c   1.000
_cell.angle_alpha   90.00
_cell.angle_beta   90.00
_cell.angle_gamma   90.00
#
_symmetry.space_group_name_H-M   'P 1'
#
loop_
_entity.id
_entity.type
_entity.pdbx_description
1 polymer ?
#
loop_
_entity_poly.entity_id
_entity_poly.type
_entity_poly.pdbx_seq_one_letter_code
_entity_poly.pdbx_strand_id
1 'polypeptide(L)'
;MSLPSRFSVNGTRYYRAGDNPDKAYPSVTTILGKTASEASKKALRGWQLKNPDGAAMAAQRGTAVHAACEAYIRGLPTDIPDEYRPYWDGLAKHLDKYDYFLWSEKPLQPEWKYCTGEDGISRIWSHQYGYAGCPDLIGVRNGVTILADFKTSVGPYSRYYPKDSNREMFSGANKYFKCATQLAAYALASKETLGLQVDCAQILVSTPEIDQSFFLHGDDIQHFKVKWLQKVRKYGEIIEQEAAEQAELNDLAGECKILQSA
;
A
#
# COMPACT_ATOMS: atom_id res chain seq x y z
N MET A 1 -3.48 28.67 -5.58
CA MET A 1 -2.68 27.42 -5.70
C MET A 1 -3.58 26.29 -5.24
N SER A 2 -3.70 25.24 -6.05
CA SER A 2 -4.42 24.04 -5.62
C SER A 2 -3.68 23.33 -4.50
N LEU A 3 -4.42 22.70 -3.58
CA LEU A 3 -3.82 21.92 -2.50
C LEU A 3 -3.31 20.58 -3.07
N PRO A 4 -2.10 20.11 -2.66
CA PRO A 4 -1.55 18.87 -3.17
C PRO A 4 -2.44 17.68 -2.79
N SER A 5 -2.66 16.76 -3.74
CA SER A 5 -3.48 15.54 -3.52
C SER A 5 -2.84 14.58 -2.53
N ARG A 6 -1.51 14.61 -2.42
CA ARG A 6 -0.72 13.81 -1.48
C ARG A 6 0.29 14.71 -0.77
N PHE A 7 0.36 14.59 0.54
CA PHE A 7 1.31 15.33 1.37
C PHE A 7 1.75 14.49 2.57
N SER A 8 2.74 14.95 3.31
CA SER A 8 3.22 14.30 4.52
C SER A 8 3.32 15.30 5.67
N VAL A 9 2.89 14.87 6.86
CA VAL A 9 3.03 15.61 8.12
C VAL A 9 3.71 14.67 9.12
N ASN A 10 4.84 15.07 9.67
CA ASN A 10 5.60 14.29 10.65
C ASN A 10 5.87 12.84 10.17
N GLY A 11 6.22 12.65 8.90
CA GLY A 11 6.48 11.34 8.31
C GLY A 11 5.21 10.51 7.99
N THR A 12 4.03 11.00 8.33
CA THR A 12 2.75 10.38 8.02
C THR A 12 2.25 10.86 6.66
N ARG A 13 2.01 9.94 5.73
CA ARG A 13 1.48 10.24 4.40
C ARG A 13 -0.03 10.34 4.45
N TYR A 14 -0.56 11.42 3.86
CA TYR A 14 -1.98 11.69 3.70
C TYR A 14 -2.34 11.85 2.23
N TYR A 15 -3.59 11.52 1.90
CA TYR A 15 -4.24 11.83 0.62
C TYR A 15 -5.50 12.63 0.86
N ARG A 16 -5.73 13.67 0.04
CA ARG A 16 -7.00 14.40 0.02
C ARG A 16 -8.02 13.61 -0.81
N ALA A 17 -9.26 13.55 -0.33
CA ALA A 17 -10.34 12.98 -1.12
C ALA A 17 -10.59 13.84 -2.38
N GLY A 18 -10.87 13.19 -3.51
CA GLY A 18 -11.05 13.90 -4.78
C GLY A 18 -12.39 14.61 -4.87
N ASP A 19 -13.40 14.11 -4.20
CA ASP A 19 -14.75 14.68 -4.09
C ASP A 19 -14.88 15.73 -2.97
N ASN A 20 -13.93 15.73 -2.01
CA ASN A 20 -13.88 16.71 -0.92
C ASN A 20 -12.42 16.98 -0.53
N PRO A 21 -11.74 17.94 -1.18
CA PRO A 21 -10.32 18.25 -0.94
C PRO A 21 -10.00 18.75 0.48
N ASP A 22 -10.98 19.20 1.25
CA ASP A 22 -10.79 19.60 2.64
C ASP A 22 -10.60 18.39 3.56
N LYS A 23 -11.06 17.21 3.14
CA LYS A 23 -10.84 15.96 3.85
C LYS A 23 -9.55 15.29 3.39
N ALA A 24 -8.68 15.01 4.34
CA ALA A 24 -7.45 14.28 4.13
C ALA A 24 -7.37 13.05 5.04
N TYR A 25 -6.94 11.94 4.48
CA TYR A 25 -6.89 10.66 5.16
C TYR A 25 -5.48 10.06 5.15
N PRO A 26 -5.08 9.38 6.23
CA PRO A 26 -3.81 8.64 6.25
C PRO A 26 -3.79 7.57 5.17
N SER A 27 -2.61 7.31 4.62
CA SER A 27 -2.46 6.26 3.61
C SER A 27 -2.62 4.87 4.22
N VAL A 28 -3.13 3.92 3.42
CA VAL A 28 -3.17 2.48 3.79
C VAL A 28 -1.81 2.00 4.29
N THR A 29 -0.73 2.35 3.60
CA THR A 29 0.63 1.95 4.00
C THR A 29 1.09 2.59 5.31
N THR A 30 0.66 3.81 5.62
CA THR A 30 0.89 4.47 6.93
C THR A 30 0.21 3.69 8.04
N ILE A 31 -1.08 3.37 7.90
CA ILE A 31 -1.85 2.61 8.89
C ILE A 31 -1.21 1.23 9.13
N LEU A 32 -0.86 0.51 8.04
CA LEU A 32 -0.18 -0.78 8.15
C LEU A 32 1.16 -0.70 8.89
N GLY A 33 1.95 0.34 8.62
CA GLY A 33 3.25 0.56 9.28
C GLY A 33 3.08 0.87 10.77
N LYS A 34 2.20 1.83 11.09
CA LYS A 34 1.99 2.30 12.47
C LYS A 34 1.39 1.21 13.37
N THR A 35 0.52 0.37 12.81
CA THR A 35 -0.14 -0.75 13.52
C THR A 35 0.61 -2.09 13.42
N ALA A 36 1.82 -2.11 12.84
CA ALA A 36 2.67 -3.30 12.84
C ALA A 36 3.06 -3.69 14.29
N SER A 37 3.32 -4.98 14.51
CA SER A 37 3.79 -5.44 15.81
C SER A 37 5.18 -4.90 16.12
N GLU A 38 5.49 -4.70 17.41
CA GLU A 38 6.82 -4.26 17.83
C GLU A 38 7.92 -5.22 17.38
N ALA A 39 7.64 -6.53 17.35
CA ALA A 39 8.56 -7.52 16.78
C ALA A 39 8.85 -7.24 15.29
N SER A 40 7.82 -6.94 14.48
CA SER A 40 7.99 -6.60 13.06
C SER A 40 8.75 -5.29 12.86
N LYS A 41 8.47 -4.28 13.68
CA LYS A 41 9.17 -2.99 13.64
C LYS A 41 10.66 -3.17 14.03
N LYS A 42 10.95 -3.95 15.08
CA LYS A 42 12.30 -4.28 15.51
C LYS A 42 13.07 -5.06 14.46
N ALA A 43 12.43 -6.05 13.82
CA ALA A 43 13.03 -6.83 12.75
C ALA A 43 13.39 -5.95 11.54
N LEU A 44 12.49 -5.03 11.14
CA LEU A 44 12.75 -4.09 10.05
C LEU A 44 13.92 -3.15 10.38
N ARG A 45 13.94 -2.55 11.57
CA ARG A 45 15.06 -1.70 12.01
C ARG A 45 16.38 -2.46 12.03
N GLY A 46 16.37 -3.70 12.54
CA GLY A 46 17.56 -4.54 12.57
C GLY A 46 18.06 -4.92 11.18
N TRP A 47 17.17 -5.14 10.23
CA TRP A 47 17.52 -5.37 8.82
C TRP A 47 18.13 -4.13 8.17
N GLN A 48 17.52 -2.95 8.37
CA GLN A 48 18.01 -1.67 7.83
C GLN A 48 19.41 -1.33 8.35
N LEU A 49 19.68 -1.57 9.63
CA LEU A 49 21.03 -1.35 10.20
C LEU A 49 22.10 -2.26 9.57
N LYS A 50 21.72 -3.48 9.19
CA LYS A 50 22.64 -4.44 8.54
C LYS A 50 22.77 -4.21 7.04
N ASN A 51 21.83 -3.51 6.42
CA ASN A 51 21.74 -3.29 4.99
C ASN A 51 21.39 -1.80 4.73
N PRO A 52 22.31 -0.85 4.98
CA PRO A 52 22.01 0.57 4.92
C PRO A 52 21.48 1.01 3.54
N ASP A 53 22.04 0.46 2.46
CA ASP A 53 21.61 0.76 1.09
C ASP A 53 20.44 -0.13 0.61
N GLY A 54 20.14 -1.20 1.34
CA GLY A 54 19.19 -2.22 0.91
C GLY A 54 17.76 -1.68 0.77
N ALA A 55 17.37 -0.73 1.62
CA ALA A 55 16.05 -0.08 1.52
C ALA A 55 15.96 0.83 0.29
N ALA A 56 17.01 1.59 -0.01
CA ALA A 56 17.08 2.46 -1.19
C ALA A 56 17.06 1.63 -2.48
N MET A 57 17.87 0.58 -2.57
CA MET A 57 17.92 -0.33 -3.70
C MET A 57 16.57 -1.02 -3.93
N ALA A 58 15.91 -1.50 -2.86
CA ALA A 58 14.60 -2.10 -2.97
C ALA A 58 13.54 -1.11 -3.45
N ALA A 59 13.60 0.15 -3.01
CA ALA A 59 12.71 1.21 -3.46
C ALA A 59 12.93 1.58 -4.94
N GLN A 60 14.18 1.74 -5.37
CA GLN A 60 14.53 2.01 -6.77
C GLN A 60 14.05 0.91 -7.70
N ARG A 61 14.34 -0.35 -7.37
CA ARG A 61 13.84 -1.51 -8.11
C ARG A 61 12.31 -1.52 -8.18
N GLY A 62 11.65 -1.33 -7.04
CA GLY A 62 10.18 -1.27 -6.99
C GLY A 62 9.63 -0.18 -7.91
N THR A 63 10.17 1.04 -7.83
CA THR A 63 9.74 2.17 -8.67
C THR A 63 9.93 1.88 -10.15
N ALA A 64 11.09 1.35 -10.57
CA ALA A 64 11.36 1.04 -11.98
C ALA A 64 10.41 -0.04 -12.52
N VAL A 65 10.17 -1.10 -11.75
CA VAL A 65 9.28 -2.19 -12.17
C VAL A 65 7.81 -1.74 -12.22
N HIS A 66 7.34 -0.94 -11.25
CA HIS A 66 5.98 -0.38 -11.29
C HIS A 66 5.79 0.56 -12.50
N ALA A 67 6.79 1.40 -12.80
CA ALA A 67 6.75 2.25 -13.99
C ALA A 67 6.69 1.43 -15.29
N ALA A 68 7.43 0.33 -15.38
CA ALA A 68 7.37 -0.58 -16.52
C ALA A 68 5.98 -1.25 -16.62
N CYS A 69 5.38 -1.69 -15.51
CA CYS A 69 4.01 -2.21 -15.49
C CYS A 69 3.00 -1.16 -15.97
N GLU A 70 3.09 0.08 -15.48
CA GLU A 70 2.21 1.17 -15.92
C GLU A 70 2.38 1.45 -17.44
N ALA A 71 3.62 1.54 -17.93
CA ALA A 71 3.89 1.78 -19.35
C ALA A 71 3.30 0.67 -20.23
N TYR A 72 3.52 -0.60 -19.84
CA TYR A 72 2.98 -1.76 -20.55
C TYR A 72 1.44 -1.74 -20.61
N ILE A 73 0.79 -1.53 -19.49
CA ILE A 73 -0.68 -1.47 -19.41
C ILE A 73 -1.27 -0.36 -20.28
N ARG A 74 -0.52 0.73 -20.46
CA ARG A 74 -0.91 1.88 -21.30
C ARG A 74 -0.51 1.74 -22.77
N GLY A 75 0.11 0.62 -23.16
CA GLY A 75 0.62 0.42 -24.51
C GLY A 75 1.79 1.34 -24.87
N LEU A 76 2.54 1.81 -23.87
CA LEU A 76 3.72 2.65 -24.04
C LEU A 76 4.99 1.78 -24.05
N PRO A 77 6.09 2.25 -24.63
CA PRO A 77 7.37 1.55 -24.55
C PRO A 77 7.78 1.32 -23.09
N THR A 78 8.17 0.10 -22.77
CA THR A 78 8.69 -0.25 -21.46
C THR A 78 10.20 -0.09 -21.46
N ASP A 79 10.69 0.91 -20.72
CA ASP A 79 12.11 1.11 -20.48
C ASP A 79 12.42 0.70 -19.02
N ILE A 80 13.31 -0.30 -18.88
CA ILE A 80 13.69 -0.82 -17.58
C ILE A 80 15.19 -1.16 -17.57
N PRO A 81 15.94 -0.75 -16.53
CA PRO A 81 17.35 -1.13 -16.37
C PRO A 81 17.54 -2.65 -16.41
N ASP A 82 18.60 -3.12 -17.06
CA ASP A 82 18.87 -4.54 -17.25
C ASP A 82 18.94 -5.32 -15.92
N GLU A 83 19.42 -4.69 -14.86
CA GLU A 83 19.48 -5.28 -13.50
C GLU A 83 18.09 -5.59 -12.91
N TYR A 84 17.04 -4.89 -13.37
CA TYR A 84 15.66 -5.10 -12.92
C TYR A 84 14.80 -5.88 -13.91
N ARG A 85 15.35 -6.19 -15.09
CA ARG A 85 14.64 -6.94 -16.14
C ARG A 85 14.08 -8.30 -15.67
N PRO A 86 14.81 -9.12 -14.87
CA PRO A 86 14.24 -10.38 -14.39
C PRO A 86 12.94 -10.20 -13.59
N TYR A 87 12.84 -9.09 -12.83
CA TYR A 87 11.61 -8.79 -12.07
C TYR A 87 10.46 -8.35 -12.97
N TRP A 88 10.75 -7.58 -14.01
CA TRP A 88 9.76 -7.17 -15.00
C TRP A 88 9.22 -8.37 -15.79
N ASP A 89 10.10 -9.20 -16.32
CA ASP A 89 9.73 -10.37 -17.12
C ASP A 89 8.83 -11.34 -16.33
N GLY A 90 9.03 -11.43 -15.01
CA GLY A 90 8.16 -12.18 -14.11
C GLY A 90 6.74 -11.63 -14.03
N LEU A 91 6.57 -10.28 -14.01
CA LEU A 91 5.26 -9.64 -13.93
C LEU A 91 4.55 -9.57 -15.29
N ALA A 92 5.26 -9.31 -16.38
CA ALA A 92 4.70 -9.15 -17.72
C ALA A 92 3.80 -10.34 -18.13
N LYS A 93 4.26 -11.57 -17.90
CA LYS A 93 3.48 -12.80 -18.16
C LYS A 93 2.15 -12.87 -17.42
N HIS A 94 2.02 -12.18 -16.31
CA HIS A 94 0.77 -12.12 -15.57
C HIS A 94 -0.14 -11.03 -16.11
N LEU A 95 0.42 -9.92 -16.60
CA LEU A 95 -0.33 -8.84 -17.23
C LEU A 95 -0.97 -9.30 -18.56
N ASP A 96 -0.29 -10.13 -19.34
CA ASP A 96 -0.80 -10.73 -20.58
C ASP A 96 -2.10 -11.55 -20.41
N LYS A 97 -2.42 -11.93 -19.18
CA LYS A 97 -3.61 -12.74 -18.86
C LYS A 97 -4.86 -11.93 -18.61
N TYR A 98 -4.78 -10.60 -18.58
CA TYR A 98 -5.93 -9.72 -18.41
C TYR A 98 -6.60 -9.43 -19.73
N ASP A 99 -7.91 -9.41 -19.74
CA ASP A 99 -8.72 -9.09 -20.93
C ASP A 99 -8.63 -7.59 -21.24
N TYR A 100 -8.70 -6.77 -20.17
CA TYR A 100 -8.51 -5.31 -20.23
C TYR A 100 -8.23 -4.73 -18.86
N PHE A 101 -7.76 -3.48 -18.82
CA PHE A 101 -7.39 -2.76 -17.62
C PHE A 101 -8.33 -1.58 -17.36
N LEU A 102 -8.64 -1.35 -16.08
CA LEU A 102 -9.50 -0.26 -15.60
C LEU A 102 -8.70 0.83 -14.87
N TRP A 103 -7.58 0.42 -14.25
CA TRP A 103 -6.71 1.27 -13.45
C TRP A 103 -5.27 0.75 -13.50
N SER A 104 -4.31 1.68 -13.65
CA SER A 104 -2.87 1.39 -13.50
C SER A 104 -2.19 2.61 -12.90
N GLU A 105 -1.96 2.61 -11.58
CA GLU A 105 -1.52 3.78 -10.80
C GLU A 105 -2.44 5.02 -10.98
N LYS A 106 -3.21 5.06 -12.05
CA LYS A 106 -4.20 6.08 -12.43
C LYS A 106 -5.40 5.44 -13.09
N PRO A 107 -6.58 6.08 -13.01
CA PRO A 107 -7.75 5.59 -13.73
C PRO A 107 -7.53 5.57 -15.25
N LEU A 108 -8.01 4.52 -15.88
CA LEU A 108 -8.09 4.38 -17.34
C LEU A 108 -9.51 4.66 -17.84
N GLN A 109 -10.46 4.71 -16.92
CA GLN A 109 -11.86 5.02 -17.19
C GLN A 109 -12.13 6.53 -17.00
N PRO A 110 -12.75 7.21 -17.98
CA PRO A 110 -13.00 8.66 -17.93
C PRO A 110 -13.85 9.08 -16.72
N GLU A 111 -14.81 8.25 -16.30
CA GLU A 111 -15.70 8.52 -15.19
C GLU A 111 -14.99 8.59 -13.83
N TRP A 112 -13.80 8.02 -13.70
CA TRP A 112 -13.00 8.06 -12.48
C TRP A 112 -11.92 9.14 -12.47
N LYS A 113 -11.98 10.06 -13.42
CA LYS A 113 -11.00 11.15 -13.56
C LYS A 113 -10.85 11.99 -12.28
N TYR A 114 -11.92 12.11 -11.48
CA TYR A 114 -11.91 12.82 -10.18
C TYR A 114 -10.98 12.19 -9.13
N CYS A 115 -10.56 10.93 -9.36
CA CYS A 115 -9.57 10.28 -8.50
C CYS A 115 -8.15 10.81 -8.71
N THR A 116 -7.89 11.57 -9.79
CA THR A 116 -6.58 12.17 -10.08
C THR A 116 -6.62 13.67 -9.79
N GLY A 117 -5.71 14.16 -8.96
CA GLY A 117 -5.58 15.57 -8.69
C GLY A 117 -4.83 16.33 -9.79
N GLU A 118 -4.81 17.65 -9.69
CA GLU A 118 -4.07 18.53 -10.61
C GLU A 118 -2.54 18.25 -10.59
N ASP A 119 -2.03 17.74 -9.48
CA ASP A 119 -0.65 17.27 -9.32
C ASP A 119 -0.37 15.90 -9.98
N GLY A 120 -1.36 15.34 -10.68
CA GLY A 120 -1.27 14.05 -11.36
C GLY A 120 -1.26 12.84 -10.41
N ILE A 121 -1.47 13.04 -9.11
CA ILE A 121 -1.52 11.98 -8.11
C ILE A 121 -2.93 11.39 -8.04
N SER A 122 -3.03 10.09 -8.24
CA SER A 122 -4.31 9.36 -8.15
C SER A 122 -4.47 8.66 -6.80
N ARG A 123 -5.72 8.52 -6.38
CA ARG A 123 -6.09 7.89 -5.11
C ARG A 123 -7.55 7.45 -5.12
N ILE A 124 -7.82 6.44 -4.32
CA ILE A 124 -9.15 6.05 -3.86
C ILE A 124 -9.21 6.24 -2.34
N TRP A 125 -10.39 6.40 -1.78
CA TRP A 125 -10.58 6.69 -0.37
C TRP A 125 -11.83 6.01 0.19
N SER A 126 -11.87 5.91 1.50
CA SER A 126 -13.06 5.56 2.24
C SER A 126 -13.37 6.67 3.25
N HIS A 127 -14.49 7.37 3.06
CA HIS A 127 -15.02 8.33 4.05
C HIS A 127 -15.50 7.61 5.29
N GLN A 128 -16.08 6.42 5.11
CA GLN A 128 -16.63 5.62 6.18
C GLN A 128 -15.56 5.21 7.20
N TYR A 129 -14.37 4.87 6.71
CA TYR A 129 -13.30 4.34 7.56
C TYR A 129 -12.08 5.25 7.68
N GLY A 130 -12.07 6.42 7.03
CA GLY A 130 -11.08 7.45 7.19
C GLY A 130 -9.66 7.07 6.71
N TYR A 131 -9.53 6.50 5.52
CA TYR A 131 -8.23 6.19 4.92
C TYR A 131 -8.26 6.36 3.39
N ALA A 132 -7.07 6.44 2.79
CA ALA A 132 -6.93 6.53 1.34
C ALA A 132 -5.65 5.83 0.84
N GLY A 133 -5.56 5.64 -0.47
CA GLY A 133 -4.37 5.07 -1.10
C GLY A 133 -4.50 4.97 -2.61
N CYS A 134 -3.48 4.42 -3.26
CA CYS A 134 -3.48 4.17 -4.69
C CYS A 134 -3.26 2.69 -4.95
N PRO A 135 -4.19 1.98 -5.60
CA PRO A 135 -3.95 0.62 -6.06
C PRO A 135 -3.01 0.61 -7.27
N ASP A 136 -2.20 -0.44 -7.39
CA ASP A 136 -1.30 -0.61 -8.53
C ASP A 136 -2.09 -0.92 -9.80
N LEU A 137 -3.06 -1.84 -9.71
CA LEU A 137 -3.84 -2.31 -10.86
C LEU A 137 -5.29 -2.67 -10.46
N ILE A 138 -6.25 -2.28 -11.30
CA ILE A 138 -7.57 -2.92 -11.38
C ILE A 138 -7.77 -3.32 -12.85
N GLY A 139 -8.11 -4.58 -13.08
CA GLY A 139 -8.36 -5.10 -14.42
C GLY A 139 -9.40 -6.21 -14.42
N VAL A 140 -9.76 -6.68 -15.60
CA VAL A 140 -10.70 -7.78 -15.78
C VAL A 140 -9.99 -8.95 -16.45
N ARG A 141 -10.25 -10.14 -15.95
CA ARG A 141 -9.74 -11.40 -16.51
C ARG A 141 -10.83 -12.45 -16.42
N ASN A 142 -11.18 -13.03 -17.57
CA ASN A 142 -12.28 -14.01 -17.72
C ASN A 142 -13.59 -13.47 -17.09
N GLY A 143 -13.88 -12.18 -17.31
CA GLY A 143 -15.08 -11.53 -16.76
C GLY A 143 -15.05 -11.24 -15.26
N VAL A 144 -13.95 -11.53 -14.55
CA VAL A 144 -13.78 -11.30 -13.10
C VAL A 144 -12.99 -10.01 -12.88
N THR A 145 -13.52 -9.11 -12.05
CA THR A 145 -12.82 -7.89 -11.64
C THR A 145 -11.75 -8.22 -10.61
N ILE A 146 -10.50 -7.95 -10.96
CA ILE A 146 -9.31 -8.25 -10.14
C ILE A 146 -8.63 -6.94 -9.73
N LEU A 147 -8.43 -6.78 -8.44
CA LEU A 147 -7.56 -5.76 -7.85
C LEU A 147 -6.19 -6.38 -7.57
N ALA A 148 -5.14 -5.90 -8.20
CA ALA A 148 -3.81 -6.47 -8.04
C ALA A 148 -2.79 -5.50 -7.44
N ASP A 149 -1.79 -6.07 -6.79
CA ASP A 149 -0.68 -5.37 -6.14
C ASP A 149 0.63 -6.01 -6.58
N PHE A 150 1.55 -5.20 -7.12
CA PHE A 150 2.84 -5.65 -7.63
C PHE A 150 3.90 -5.59 -6.54
N LYS A 151 4.68 -6.64 -6.42
CA LYS A 151 5.78 -6.69 -5.46
C LYS A 151 7.04 -7.24 -6.09
N THR A 152 8.15 -6.53 -5.92
CA THR A 152 9.48 -7.05 -6.17
C THR A 152 10.10 -7.49 -4.85
N SER A 153 10.69 -8.66 -4.82
CA SER A 153 11.27 -9.22 -3.59
C SER A 153 12.54 -10.01 -3.90
N VAL A 154 13.46 -10.06 -2.97
CA VAL A 154 14.66 -10.93 -3.09
C VAL A 154 14.27 -12.40 -2.92
N GLY A 155 13.32 -12.69 -2.05
CA GLY A 155 12.86 -14.06 -1.81
C GLY A 155 11.34 -14.20 -1.95
N PRO A 156 10.84 -15.43 -2.03
CA PRO A 156 9.43 -15.73 -2.28
C PRO A 156 8.52 -15.31 -1.13
N TYR A 157 7.23 -15.13 -1.45
CA TYR A 157 6.16 -15.00 -0.46
C TYR A 157 5.57 -16.36 -0.11
N SER A 158 4.88 -16.45 1.03
CA SER A 158 4.21 -17.68 1.48
C SER A 158 2.83 -17.35 2.07
N ARG A 159 1.81 -18.15 1.73
CA ARG A 159 0.49 -18.08 2.37
C ARG A 159 0.48 -18.57 3.81
N TYR A 160 1.49 -19.34 4.19
CA TYR A 160 1.53 -20.04 5.46
C TYR A 160 2.82 -19.71 6.22
N TYR A 161 2.69 -19.60 7.52
CA TYR A 161 3.87 -19.59 8.38
C TYR A 161 4.50 -20.96 8.42
N PRO A 162 5.83 -21.06 8.37
CA PRO A 162 6.50 -22.36 8.49
C PRO A 162 6.27 -22.94 9.88
N LYS A 163 6.22 -24.27 9.95
CA LYS A 163 6.13 -25.00 11.22
C LYS A 163 7.45 -25.02 11.98
N ASP A 164 8.54 -24.87 11.26
CA ASP A 164 9.90 -24.76 11.78
C ASP A 164 10.37 -23.30 11.82
N SER A 165 11.52 -23.04 12.42
CA SER A 165 12.09 -21.69 12.57
C SER A 165 12.75 -21.12 11.31
N ASN A 166 12.30 -21.51 10.10
CA ASN A 166 12.79 -20.97 8.84
C ASN A 166 12.44 -19.47 8.71
N ARG A 167 13.45 -18.62 8.97
CA ARG A 167 13.29 -17.16 9.01
C ARG A 167 12.87 -16.55 7.66
N GLU A 168 13.32 -17.11 6.55
CA GLU A 168 13.00 -16.61 5.22
C GLU A 168 11.53 -16.84 4.89
N MET A 169 11.01 -18.03 5.13
CA MET A 169 9.60 -18.34 4.97
C MET A 169 8.71 -17.53 5.91
N PHE A 170 9.18 -17.25 7.15
CA PHE A 170 8.49 -16.33 8.06
C PHE A 170 8.40 -14.92 7.49
N SER A 171 9.49 -14.42 6.90
CA SER A 171 9.51 -13.12 6.23
C SER A 171 8.55 -13.09 5.05
N GLY A 172 8.56 -14.13 4.22
CA GLY A 172 7.66 -14.29 3.07
C GLY A 172 6.18 -14.31 3.47
N ALA A 173 5.85 -15.01 4.57
CA ALA A 173 4.48 -15.03 5.11
C ALA A 173 4.05 -13.65 5.62
N ASN A 174 4.88 -12.96 6.40
CA ASN A 174 4.59 -11.60 6.87
C ASN A 174 4.32 -10.62 5.73
N LYS A 175 5.12 -10.71 4.65
CA LYS A 175 4.94 -9.89 3.44
C LYS A 175 3.61 -10.20 2.76
N TYR A 176 3.27 -11.49 2.59
CA TYR A 176 2.00 -11.92 2.02
C TYR A 176 0.81 -11.38 2.82
N PHE A 177 0.77 -11.57 4.14
CA PHE A 177 -0.32 -11.11 4.99
C PHE A 177 -0.47 -9.58 4.98
N LYS A 178 0.65 -8.84 4.91
CA LYS A 178 0.63 -7.39 4.78
C LYS A 178 0.01 -6.96 3.44
N CYS A 179 0.41 -7.56 2.32
CA CYS A 179 -0.15 -7.26 1.00
C CYS A 179 -1.62 -7.64 0.89
N ALA A 180 -2.03 -8.81 1.39
CA ALA A 180 -3.42 -9.23 1.42
C ALA A 180 -4.31 -8.25 2.21
N THR A 181 -3.81 -7.74 3.35
CA THR A 181 -4.52 -6.71 4.13
C THR A 181 -4.59 -5.38 3.38
N GLN A 182 -3.54 -4.99 2.66
CA GLN A 182 -3.51 -3.80 1.81
C GLN A 182 -4.55 -3.88 0.69
N LEU A 183 -4.61 -5.01 -0.01
CA LEU A 183 -5.59 -5.24 -1.08
C LEU A 183 -7.03 -5.22 -0.55
N ALA A 184 -7.28 -5.77 0.63
CA ALA A 184 -8.60 -5.72 1.27
C ALA A 184 -9.04 -4.28 1.60
N ALA A 185 -8.10 -3.42 2.01
CA ALA A 185 -8.35 -1.99 2.18
C ALA A 185 -8.76 -1.33 0.85
N TYR A 186 -8.01 -1.60 -0.20
CA TYR A 186 -8.31 -1.05 -1.52
C TYR A 186 -9.63 -1.58 -2.09
N ALA A 187 -9.98 -2.85 -1.86
CA ALA A 187 -11.26 -3.41 -2.29
C ALA A 187 -12.46 -2.71 -1.60
N LEU A 188 -12.36 -2.36 -0.32
CA LEU A 188 -13.37 -1.56 0.38
C LEU A 188 -13.45 -0.13 -0.18
N ALA A 189 -12.30 0.53 -0.35
CA ALA A 189 -12.25 1.89 -0.89
C ALA A 189 -12.74 1.95 -2.36
N SER A 190 -12.43 0.95 -3.20
CA SER A 190 -12.91 0.87 -4.58
C SER A 190 -14.43 0.84 -4.68
N LYS A 191 -15.09 0.12 -3.77
CA LYS A 191 -16.55 0.09 -3.71
C LYS A 191 -17.13 1.46 -3.39
N GLU A 192 -16.56 2.17 -2.43
CA GLU A 192 -17.02 3.49 -2.00
C GLU A 192 -16.67 4.58 -3.02
N THR A 193 -15.40 4.63 -3.48
CA THR A 193 -14.92 5.69 -4.37
C THR A 193 -15.35 5.48 -5.81
N LEU A 194 -15.27 4.25 -6.35
CA LEU A 194 -15.45 3.96 -7.77
C LEU A 194 -16.81 3.30 -8.07
N GLY A 195 -17.61 2.95 -7.05
CA GLY A 195 -18.79 2.11 -7.22
C GLY A 195 -18.45 0.69 -7.69
N LEU A 196 -17.20 0.28 -7.63
CA LEU A 196 -16.69 -0.96 -8.22
C LEU A 196 -16.63 -2.08 -7.18
N GLN A 197 -17.38 -3.15 -7.44
CA GLN A 197 -17.25 -4.38 -6.68
C GLN A 197 -16.01 -5.15 -7.16
N VAL A 198 -15.09 -5.42 -6.24
CA VAL A 198 -13.92 -6.27 -6.49
C VAL A 198 -14.27 -7.71 -6.12
N ASP A 199 -14.20 -8.61 -7.09
CA ASP A 199 -14.51 -10.02 -6.94
C ASP A 199 -13.32 -10.84 -6.46
N CYS A 200 -12.13 -10.41 -6.83
CA CYS A 200 -10.87 -11.09 -6.54
C CYS A 200 -9.76 -10.08 -6.28
N ALA A 201 -8.89 -10.38 -5.32
CA ALA A 201 -7.63 -9.68 -5.15
C ALA A 201 -6.46 -10.58 -5.55
N GLN A 202 -5.41 -10.01 -6.14
CA GLN A 202 -4.24 -10.74 -6.61
C GLN A 202 -2.96 -10.08 -6.13
N ILE A 203 -2.07 -10.85 -5.49
CA ILE A 203 -0.71 -10.42 -5.19
C ILE A 203 0.20 -11.03 -6.26
N LEU A 204 0.86 -10.17 -7.02
CA LEU A 204 1.86 -10.56 -8.02
C LEU A 204 3.25 -10.26 -7.45
N VAL A 205 4.03 -11.30 -7.23
CA VAL A 205 5.37 -11.19 -6.66
C VAL A 205 6.39 -11.64 -7.69
N SER A 206 7.36 -10.79 -7.98
CA SER A 206 8.50 -11.15 -8.82
C SER A 206 9.80 -11.11 -8.02
N THR A 207 10.60 -12.16 -8.17
CA THR A 207 11.97 -12.26 -7.67
C THR A 207 12.91 -12.49 -8.86
N PRO A 208 14.24 -12.47 -8.68
CA PRO A 208 15.16 -12.79 -9.78
C PRO A 208 14.97 -14.18 -10.38
N GLU A 209 14.43 -15.13 -9.60
CA GLU A 209 14.40 -16.55 -9.95
C GLU A 209 12.99 -17.04 -10.27
N ILE A 210 11.97 -16.54 -9.56
CA ILE A 210 10.60 -17.00 -9.69
C ILE A 210 9.59 -15.85 -9.67
N ASP A 211 8.49 -16.05 -10.35
CA ASP A 211 7.28 -15.24 -10.22
C ASP A 211 6.17 -16.02 -9.51
N GLN A 212 5.40 -15.33 -8.67
CA GLN A 212 4.33 -15.93 -7.90
C GLN A 212 3.04 -15.12 -8.08
N SER A 213 1.93 -15.82 -8.11
CA SER A 213 0.60 -15.22 -8.18
C SER A 213 -0.28 -15.83 -7.09
N PHE A 214 -0.80 -14.97 -6.19
CA PHE A 214 -1.69 -15.39 -5.11
C PHE A 214 -3.04 -14.71 -5.31
N PHE A 215 -4.08 -15.52 -5.47
CA PHE A 215 -5.45 -15.03 -5.54
C PHE A 215 -6.14 -15.13 -4.19
N LEU A 216 -6.90 -14.10 -3.85
CA LEU A 216 -7.78 -14.03 -2.68
C LEU A 216 -9.22 -13.91 -3.20
N HIS A 217 -10.04 -14.93 -2.92
CA HIS A 217 -11.44 -14.98 -3.34
C HIS A 217 -12.36 -15.12 -2.13
N GLY A 218 -13.62 -14.75 -2.27
CA GLY A 218 -14.69 -15.05 -1.31
C GLY A 218 -14.29 -14.80 0.14
N ASP A 219 -14.21 -15.86 0.94
CA ASP A 219 -13.90 -15.79 2.37
C ASP A 219 -12.51 -15.25 2.68
N ASP A 220 -11.52 -15.50 1.82
CA ASP A 220 -10.17 -14.98 2.00
C ASP A 220 -10.18 -13.44 2.02
N ILE A 221 -10.81 -12.82 1.04
CA ILE A 221 -10.86 -11.35 0.98
C ILE A 221 -11.68 -10.77 2.13
N GLN A 222 -12.77 -11.44 2.54
CA GLN A 222 -13.57 -11.03 3.70
C GLN A 222 -12.76 -11.12 4.99
N HIS A 223 -11.99 -12.20 5.19
CA HIS A 223 -11.08 -12.33 6.32
C HIS A 223 -10.11 -11.14 6.41
N PHE A 224 -9.49 -10.76 5.30
CA PHE A 224 -8.55 -9.63 5.29
C PHE A 224 -9.23 -8.26 5.41
N LYS A 225 -10.48 -8.11 4.97
CA LYS A 225 -11.27 -6.90 5.26
C LYS A 225 -11.48 -6.72 6.77
N VAL A 226 -11.82 -7.78 7.49
CA VAL A 226 -11.92 -7.74 8.96
C VAL A 226 -10.58 -7.38 9.60
N LYS A 227 -9.47 -7.98 9.14
CA LYS A 227 -8.11 -7.64 9.61
C LYS A 227 -7.76 -6.18 9.36
N TRP A 228 -8.13 -5.64 8.21
CA TRP A 228 -7.93 -4.24 7.88
C TRP A 228 -8.69 -3.32 8.83
N LEU A 229 -9.99 -3.56 9.07
CA LEU A 229 -10.80 -2.74 9.97
C LEU A 229 -10.28 -2.77 11.42
N GLN A 230 -9.75 -3.91 11.88
CA GLN A 230 -9.05 -3.99 13.17
C GLN A 230 -7.82 -3.07 13.21
N LYS A 231 -7.07 -2.96 12.10
CA LYS A 231 -5.92 -2.04 12.00
C LYS A 231 -6.34 -0.57 11.95
N VAL A 232 -7.43 -0.25 11.26
CA VAL A 232 -7.98 1.12 11.25
C VAL A 232 -8.36 1.54 12.68
N ARG A 233 -9.08 0.69 13.43
CA ARG A 233 -9.42 0.96 14.82
C ARG A 233 -8.18 1.16 15.68
N LYS A 234 -7.22 0.23 15.61
CA LYS A 234 -5.96 0.33 16.34
C LYS A 234 -5.18 1.60 15.99
N TYR A 235 -5.24 2.04 14.74
CA TYR A 235 -4.60 3.28 14.31
C TYR A 235 -5.24 4.48 14.99
N GLY A 236 -6.57 4.55 15.07
CA GLY A 236 -7.29 5.59 15.83
C GLY A 236 -6.86 5.65 17.27
N GLU A 237 -6.85 4.50 17.96
CA GLU A 237 -6.39 4.38 19.38
C GLU A 237 -4.97 4.94 19.57
N ILE A 238 -4.04 4.62 18.64
CA ILE A 238 -2.66 5.13 18.69
C ILE A 238 -2.61 6.65 18.50
N ILE A 239 -3.38 7.21 17.55
CA ILE A 239 -3.38 8.65 17.30
C ILE A 239 -3.99 9.43 18.47
N GLU A 240 -5.05 8.92 19.09
CA GLU A 240 -5.66 9.50 20.28
C GLU A 240 -4.69 9.51 21.45
N GLN A 241 -3.97 8.40 21.68
CA GLN A 241 -2.96 8.32 22.72
C GLN A 241 -1.80 9.30 22.48
N GLU A 242 -1.25 9.36 21.26
CA GLU A 242 -0.18 10.30 20.91
C GLU A 242 -0.62 11.77 21.08
N ALA A 243 -1.87 12.09 20.76
CA ALA A 243 -2.41 13.43 20.97
C ALA A 243 -2.53 13.79 22.45
N ALA A 244 -2.97 12.85 23.29
CA ALA A 244 -3.07 13.04 24.74
C ALA A 244 -1.68 13.24 25.37
N GLU A 245 -0.70 12.40 25.01
CA GLU A 245 0.68 12.52 25.48
C GLU A 245 1.32 13.87 25.07
N GLN A 246 1.03 14.35 23.83
CA GLN A 246 1.53 15.64 23.37
C GLN A 246 0.87 16.83 24.11
N ALA A 247 -0.41 16.73 24.44
CA ALA A 247 -1.11 17.75 25.23
C ALA A 247 -0.50 17.86 26.63
N GLU A 248 -0.27 16.73 27.30
CA GLU A 248 0.36 16.69 28.63
C GLU A 248 1.78 17.29 28.60
N LEU A 249 2.58 16.98 27.60
CA LEU A 249 3.92 17.56 27.42
C LEU A 249 3.87 19.07 27.20
N ASN A 250 2.87 19.58 26.47
CA ASN A 250 2.70 21.00 26.24
C ASN A 250 2.30 21.74 27.53
N ASP A 251 1.44 21.14 28.35
CA ASP A 251 1.02 21.70 29.64
C ASP A 251 2.22 21.77 30.62
N LEU A 252 3.00 20.70 30.75
CA LEU A 252 4.21 20.67 31.54
C LEU A 252 5.25 21.72 31.09
N ALA A 253 5.42 21.89 29.77
CA ALA A 253 6.31 22.91 29.21
C ALA A 253 5.83 24.34 29.49
N GLY A 254 4.51 24.55 29.56
CA GLY A 254 3.89 25.80 29.99
C GLY A 254 4.18 26.13 31.44
N GLU A 255 4.01 25.16 32.34
CA GLU A 255 4.28 25.31 33.78
C GLU A 255 5.78 25.60 34.03
N CYS A 256 6.70 24.92 33.38
CA CYS A 256 8.14 25.19 33.47
C CYS A 256 8.53 26.62 33.08
N LYS A 257 7.88 27.21 32.07
CA LYS A 257 8.11 28.62 31.68
C LYS A 257 7.63 29.61 32.68
N ILE A 258 6.51 29.35 33.36
CA ILE A 258 5.98 30.20 34.45
C ILE A 258 6.91 30.20 35.62
N LEU A 259 7.46 29.04 36.00
CA LEU A 259 8.41 28.92 37.13
C LEU A 259 9.77 29.57 36.87
N GLN A 260 10.19 29.71 35.62
CA GLN A 260 11.43 30.39 35.22
C GLN A 260 11.29 31.92 35.13
N SER A 261 10.05 32.43 35.08
CA SER A 261 9.75 33.85 34.96
C SER A 261 9.33 34.51 36.29
N ALA A 262 9.21 33.73 37.37
CA ALA A 262 8.96 34.15 38.75
C ALA A 262 10.24 34.21 39.55
#